data_5aff97bd7c48acbb49f6408ccfd9cb9b
#
_entry.id   5aff97bd7c48acbb49f6408ccfd9cb9b
#
_cell.length_a   1.000
_cell.length_b   1.000
_cell.length_c   1.000
_cell.angle_alpha   90.00
_cell.angle_beta   90.00
_cell.angle_gamma   90.00
#
_symmetry.space_group_name_H-M   'P 1'
#
loop_
_entity.id
_entity.type
_entity.pdbx_description
1 polymer ?
#
loop_
_entity_poly.entity_id
_entity_poly.type
_entity_poly.pdbx_seq_one_letter_code
_entity_poly.pdbx_strand_id
1 'polypeptide(L)'
;MTAAKENQTTRRRAPSMPPERRREMIIHTAIPLIAEYGAAVTTAKIARAAGIGEGTIFRVFADKDELLQACIAEALSPEHAVRELDSIDTSQPLAERLAEAADALQAHMARMGAVMGSLGHGGGKHPGTVRGAGRTESTARIRAALVDLLEPDRAALRRPPEQIAALFFGLLFIQPRTEDEPDLTPQELVEVFLHGALSGGAE
;
A
#
# COMPACT_ATOMS: atom_id res chain seq x y z
N MET A 1 -22.56 -20.59 63.70
CA MET A 1 -21.49 -19.73 63.16
C MET A 1 -21.06 -20.30 61.83
N THR A 2 -21.61 -19.76 60.75
CA THR A 2 -21.44 -20.27 59.38
C THR A 2 -20.57 -19.29 58.63
N ALA A 3 -19.36 -19.68 58.31
CA ALA A 3 -18.41 -18.86 57.54
C ALA A 3 -18.79 -18.84 56.06
N ALA A 4 -19.09 -17.65 55.53
CA ALA A 4 -19.28 -17.43 54.13
C ALA A 4 -17.97 -17.50 53.38
N LYS A 5 -17.86 -18.45 52.45
CA LYS A 5 -16.74 -18.55 51.47
C LYS A 5 -16.99 -17.47 50.41
N GLU A 6 -16.16 -16.44 50.41
CA GLU A 6 -16.05 -15.48 49.32
C GLU A 6 -15.52 -16.18 48.04
N ASN A 7 -16.34 -16.17 47.04
CA ASN A 7 -16.05 -16.71 45.71
C ASN A 7 -15.29 -15.66 44.93
N GLN A 8 -13.94 -15.69 44.98
CA GLN A 8 -13.08 -14.89 44.12
C GLN A 8 -13.19 -15.40 42.68
N THR A 9 -14.07 -14.80 41.91
CA THR A 9 -14.12 -14.95 40.48
C THR A 9 -12.82 -14.40 39.87
N THR A 10 -11.89 -15.26 39.54
CA THR A 10 -10.68 -14.96 38.78
C THR A 10 -11.11 -14.40 37.43
N ARG A 11 -11.04 -13.07 37.27
CA ARG A 11 -11.23 -12.38 35.98
C ARG A 11 -10.21 -12.95 34.99
N ARG A 12 -10.68 -13.83 34.13
CA ARG A 12 -9.92 -14.39 33.02
C ARG A 12 -9.46 -13.25 32.13
N ARG A 13 -8.18 -12.85 32.21
CA ARG A 13 -7.60 -11.86 31.30
C ARG A 13 -7.83 -12.35 29.88
N ALA A 14 -8.42 -11.49 29.03
CA ALA A 14 -8.52 -11.75 27.60
C ALA A 14 -7.13 -12.10 27.05
N PRO A 15 -7.02 -13.05 26.11
CA PRO A 15 -5.73 -13.45 25.55
C PRO A 15 -5.03 -12.21 25.00
N SER A 16 -3.78 -11.99 25.40
CA SER A 16 -3.00 -10.85 24.91
C SER A 16 -2.75 -11.04 23.41
N MET A 17 -2.91 -9.96 22.64
CA MET A 17 -2.60 -9.95 21.21
C MET A 17 -1.17 -10.48 20.97
N PRO A 18 -0.97 -11.40 19.99
CA PRO A 18 0.34 -11.89 19.60
C PRO A 18 1.30 -10.73 19.26
N PRO A 19 2.62 -10.88 19.52
CA PRO A 19 3.61 -9.82 19.25
C PRO A 19 3.59 -9.33 17.80
N GLU A 20 3.48 -10.23 16.83
CA GLU A 20 3.45 -9.94 15.39
C GLU A 20 2.23 -9.07 15.03
N ARG A 21 1.04 -9.50 15.45
CA ARG A 21 -0.20 -8.72 15.24
C ARG A 21 -0.15 -7.35 15.91
N ARG A 22 0.51 -7.26 17.04
CA ARG A 22 0.71 -5.97 17.72
C ARG A 22 1.64 -5.07 16.93
N ARG A 23 2.71 -5.62 16.35
CA ARG A 23 3.64 -4.91 15.48
C ARG A 23 2.90 -4.37 14.25
N GLU A 24 2.16 -5.20 13.56
CA GLU A 24 1.33 -4.82 12.40
C GLU A 24 0.34 -3.71 12.75
N MET A 25 -0.43 -3.87 13.83
CA MET A 25 -1.40 -2.86 14.28
C MET A 25 -0.73 -1.49 14.53
N ILE A 26 0.45 -1.48 15.18
CA ILE A 26 1.18 -0.22 15.44
C ILE A 26 1.63 0.40 14.13
N ILE A 27 2.18 -0.36 13.20
CA ILE A 27 2.62 0.10 11.88
C ILE A 27 1.44 0.69 11.11
N HIS A 28 0.34 -0.03 10.96
CA HIS A 28 -0.84 0.43 10.23
C HIS A 28 -1.46 1.69 10.85
N THR A 29 -1.42 1.83 12.19
CA THR A 29 -1.88 3.04 12.86
C THR A 29 -0.91 4.21 12.65
N ALA A 30 0.39 3.95 12.55
CA ALA A 30 1.42 4.97 12.41
C ALA A 30 1.50 5.56 10.99
N ILE A 31 1.28 4.76 9.94
CA ILE A 31 1.41 5.19 8.54
C ILE A 31 0.62 6.46 8.23
N PRO A 32 -0.70 6.58 8.50
CA PRO A 32 -1.45 7.81 8.22
C PRO A 32 -0.95 9.00 9.04
N LEU A 33 -0.50 8.79 10.27
CA LEU A 33 0.08 9.85 11.10
C LEU A 33 1.43 10.32 10.58
N ILE A 34 2.24 9.41 10.04
CA ILE A 34 3.51 9.77 9.39
C ILE A 34 3.24 10.55 8.11
N ALA A 35 2.25 10.18 7.31
CA ALA A 35 1.87 10.93 6.12
C ALA A 35 1.45 12.37 6.45
N GLU A 36 0.76 12.57 7.58
CA GLU A 36 0.28 13.88 8.03
C GLU A 36 1.35 14.73 8.73
N TYR A 37 2.14 14.11 9.64
CA TYR A 37 3.07 14.84 10.52
C TYR A 37 4.55 14.61 10.18
N GLY A 38 4.85 13.73 9.25
CA GLY A 38 6.22 13.37 8.87
C GLY A 38 7.04 12.83 10.04
N ALA A 39 8.34 13.15 10.02
CA ALA A 39 9.26 12.77 11.08
C ALA A 39 8.96 13.44 12.44
N ALA A 40 8.11 14.49 12.47
CA ALA A 40 7.69 15.16 13.71
C ALA A 40 6.65 14.38 14.49
N VAL A 41 6.05 13.31 13.93
CA VAL A 41 5.13 12.43 14.66
C VAL A 41 5.79 11.91 15.93
N THR A 42 5.05 11.89 17.06
CA THR A 42 5.55 11.38 18.33
C THR A 42 5.01 9.98 18.61
N THR A 43 5.82 9.16 19.30
CA THR A 43 5.40 7.82 19.77
C THR A 43 4.18 7.90 20.68
N ALA A 44 4.06 8.94 21.50
CA ALA A 44 2.87 9.21 22.32
C ALA A 44 1.60 9.41 21.48
N LYS A 45 1.69 10.12 20.32
CA LYS A 45 0.57 10.32 19.40
C LYS A 45 0.15 9.01 18.74
N ILE A 46 1.12 8.21 18.30
CA ILE A 46 0.88 6.88 17.71
C ILE A 46 0.25 5.95 18.75
N ALA A 47 0.78 5.90 19.96
CA ALA A 47 0.25 5.08 21.05
C ALA A 47 -1.22 5.43 21.37
N ARG A 48 -1.53 6.73 21.43
CA ARG A 48 -2.91 7.21 21.65
C ARG A 48 -3.84 6.77 20.52
N ALA A 49 -3.44 6.90 19.29
CA ALA A 49 -4.22 6.48 18.12
C ALA A 49 -4.42 4.96 18.07
N ALA A 50 -3.42 4.19 18.48
CA ALA A 50 -3.47 2.72 18.58
C ALA A 50 -4.23 2.21 19.83
N GLY A 51 -4.66 3.10 20.73
CA GLY A 51 -5.33 2.71 21.99
C GLY A 51 -4.45 1.94 22.96
N ILE A 52 -3.12 2.16 22.93
CA ILE A 52 -2.15 1.48 23.79
C ILE A 52 -1.31 2.46 24.61
N GLY A 53 -0.63 1.98 25.63
CA GLY A 53 0.39 2.77 26.33
C GLY A 53 1.67 2.92 25.50
N GLU A 54 2.31 4.10 25.56
CA GLU A 54 3.56 4.37 24.83
C GLU A 54 4.67 3.35 25.12
N GLY A 55 4.79 2.89 26.35
CA GLY A 55 5.72 1.81 26.72
C GLY A 55 5.47 0.48 25.99
N THR A 56 4.28 0.31 25.38
CA THR A 56 4.00 -0.87 24.55
C THR A 56 4.70 -0.75 23.19
N ILE A 57 4.84 0.46 22.64
CA ILE A 57 5.60 0.69 21.41
C ILE A 57 7.05 0.27 21.63
N PHE A 58 7.67 0.71 22.72
CA PHE A 58 9.07 0.40 23.05
C PHE A 58 9.34 -1.07 23.48
N ARG A 59 8.29 -1.87 23.66
CA ARG A 59 8.41 -3.33 23.79
C ARG A 59 8.44 -4.04 22.43
N VAL A 60 8.02 -3.38 21.36
CA VAL A 60 7.91 -3.93 20.01
C VAL A 60 9.01 -3.38 19.09
N PHE A 61 9.37 -2.12 19.29
CA PHE A 61 10.40 -1.38 18.54
C PHE A 61 11.44 -0.84 19.54
N ALA A 62 12.72 -0.98 19.23
CA ALA A 62 13.80 -0.51 20.10
C ALA A 62 13.75 1.01 20.28
N ASP A 63 13.40 1.73 19.21
CA ASP A 63 13.29 3.18 19.19
C ASP A 63 12.28 3.66 18.14
N LYS A 64 12.12 4.99 18.01
CA LYS A 64 11.26 5.61 17.01
C LYS A 64 11.75 5.37 15.59
N ASP A 65 13.07 5.32 15.39
CA ASP A 65 13.65 5.15 14.07
C ASP A 65 13.37 3.75 13.52
N GLU A 66 13.42 2.72 14.34
CA GLU A 66 13.00 1.36 13.97
C GLU A 66 11.51 1.33 13.57
N LEU A 67 10.64 2.01 14.34
CA LEU A 67 9.24 2.12 13.98
C LEU A 67 9.04 2.83 12.64
N LEU A 68 9.74 3.95 12.39
CA LEU A 68 9.67 4.67 11.11
C LEU A 68 10.17 3.81 9.95
N GLN A 69 11.28 3.08 10.12
CA GLN A 69 11.78 2.15 9.10
C GLN A 69 10.78 1.03 8.80
N ALA A 70 10.13 0.48 9.82
CA ALA A 70 9.09 -0.53 9.63
C ALA A 70 7.87 0.02 8.87
N CYS A 71 7.47 1.27 9.15
CA CYS A 71 6.38 1.93 8.44
C CYS A 71 6.74 2.22 6.97
N ILE A 72 7.99 2.61 6.69
CA ILE A 72 8.50 2.78 5.32
C ILE A 72 8.47 1.44 4.59
N ALA A 73 8.97 0.37 5.20
CA ALA A 73 8.99 -0.96 4.60
C ALA A 73 7.57 -1.43 4.27
N GLU A 74 6.61 -1.23 5.17
CA GLU A 74 5.20 -1.56 4.95
C GLU A 74 4.57 -0.71 3.85
N ALA A 75 4.82 0.61 3.84
CA ALA A 75 4.30 1.49 2.80
C ALA A 75 4.84 1.18 1.40
N LEU A 76 6.06 0.65 1.32
CA LEU A 76 6.70 0.20 0.07
C LEU A 76 6.34 -1.24 -0.31
N SER A 77 5.68 -1.97 0.60
CA SER A 77 5.29 -3.36 0.39
C SER A 77 4.21 -3.47 -0.70
N PRO A 78 4.36 -4.38 -1.66
CA PRO A 78 3.37 -4.59 -2.71
C PRO A 78 2.15 -5.40 -2.25
N GLU A 79 2.19 -5.99 -1.03
CA GLU A 79 1.21 -6.98 -0.59
C GLU A 79 -0.23 -6.47 -0.63
N HIS A 80 -0.44 -5.18 -0.30
CA HIS A 80 -1.77 -4.60 -0.34
C HIS A 80 -2.24 -4.41 -1.78
N ALA A 81 -1.39 -3.83 -2.63
CA ALA A 81 -1.70 -3.65 -4.05
C ALA A 81 -1.95 -4.99 -4.75
N VAL A 82 -1.12 -6.00 -4.49
CA VAL A 82 -1.31 -7.34 -5.06
C VAL A 82 -2.63 -7.95 -4.62
N ARG A 83 -2.99 -7.87 -3.33
CA ARG A 83 -4.30 -8.38 -2.86
C ARG A 83 -5.49 -7.66 -3.49
N GLU A 84 -5.39 -6.35 -3.71
CA GLU A 84 -6.43 -5.60 -4.41
C GLU A 84 -6.54 -6.05 -5.87
N LEU A 85 -5.42 -6.21 -6.58
CA LEU A 85 -5.41 -6.76 -7.94
C LEU A 85 -5.98 -8.17 -8.00
N ASP A 86 -5.58 -9.05 -7.09
CA ASP A 86 -6.06 -10.44 -7.00
C ASP A 86 -7.57 -10.54 -6.68
N SER A 87 -8.17 -9.48 -6.11
CA SER A 87 -9.60 -9.43 -5.79
C SER A 87 -10.48 -8.96 -6.94
N ILE A 88 -9.90 -8.45 -8.02
CA ILE A 88 -10.63 -7.98 -9.20
C ILE A 88 -11.25 -9.20 -9.91
N ASP A 89 -12.56 -9.13 -10.17
CA ASP A 89 -13.29 -10.19 -10.86
C ASP A 89 -12.86 -10.29 -12.33
N THR A 90 -12.19 -11.38 -12.67
CA THR A 90 -11.70 -11.63 -14.02
C THR A 90 -12.80 -11.91 -15.04
N SER A 91 -14.06 -12.07 -14.63
CA SER A 91 -15.22 -12.20 -15.51
C SER A 91 -15.72 -10.87 -16.07
N GLN A 92 -15.29 -9.74 -15.50
CA GLN A 92 -15.61 -8.40 -15.99
C GLN A 92 -14.94 -8.11 -17.34
N PRO A 93 -15.45 -7.13 -18.12
CA PRO A 93 -14.78 -6.62 -19.32
C PRO A 93 -13.35 -6.16 -19.01
N LEU A 94 -12.43 -6.37 -19.96
CA LEU A 94 -11.01 -6.00 -19.80
C LEU A 94 -10.83 -4.53 -19.38
N ALA A 95 -11.60 -3.61 -19.97
CA ALA A 95 -11.50 -2.18 -19.64
C ALA A 95 -11.86 -1.88 -18.18
N GLU A 96 -12.88 -2.54 -17.63
CA GLU A 96 -13.29 -2.39 -16.23
C GLU A 96 -12.23 -2.93 -15.28
N ARG A 97 -11.71 -4.13 -15.56
CA ARG A 97 -10.62 -4.73 -14.76
C ARG A 97 -9.38 -3.85 -14.72
N LEU A 98 -8.98 -3.28 -15.88
CA LEU A 98 -7.82 -2.40 -15.95
C LEU A 98 -8.06 -1.06 -15.26
N ALA A 99 -9.30 -0.52 -15.28
CA ALA A 99 -9.64 0.68 -14.55
C ALA A 99 -9.55 0.45 -13.03
N GLU A 100 -10.10 -0.65 -12.51
CA GLU A 100 -9.95 -1.02 -11.10
C GLU A 100 -8.48 -1.25 -10.72
N ALA A 101 -7.70 -1.89 -11.59
CA ALA A 101 -6.27 -2.08 -11.38
C ALA A 101 -5.51 -0.73 -11.35
N ALA A 102 -5.89 0.23 -12.21
CA ALA A 102 -5.30 1.56 -12.20
C ALA A 102 -5.62 2.31 -10.91
N ASP A 103 -6.85 2.27 -10.43
CA ASP A 103 -7.27 2.86 -9.15
C ASP A 103 -6.45 2.30 -7.98
N ALA A 104 -6.37 0.97 -7.87
CA ALA A 104 -5.62 0.28 -6.82
C ALA A 104 -4.13 0.67 -6.82
N LEU A 105 -3.51 0.73 -8.01
CA LEU A 105 -2.10 1.08 -8.16
C LEU A 105 -1.83 2.56 -7.92
N GLN A 106 -2.71 3.46 -8.37
CA GLN A 106 -2.59 4.89 -8.09
C GLN A 106 -2.71 5.16 -6.58
N ALA A 107 -3.66 4.50 -5.89
CA ALA A 107 -3.80 4.59 -4.44
C ALA A 107 -2.55 4.08 -3.71
N HIS A 108 -1.96 2.98 -4.19
CA HIS A 108 -0.70 2.46 -3.64
C HIS A 108 0.45 3.47 -3.82
N MET A 109 0.60 4.06 -5.00
CA MET A 109 1.62 5.07 -5.28
C MET A 109 1.43 6.35 -4.46
N ALA A 110 0.18 6.80 -4.27
CA ALA A 110 -0.13 7.94 -3.43
C ALA A 110 0.26 7.70 -1.97
N ARG A 111 -0.03 6.51 -1.42
CA ARG A 111 0.41 6.11 -0.06
C ARG A 111 1.93 6.13 0.07
N MET A 112 2.64 5.54 -0.91
CA MET A 112 4.11 5.57 -0.94
C MET A 112 4.64 7.01 -0.99
N GLY A 113 4.09 7.83 -1.87
CA GLY A 113 4.48 9.23 -2.06
C GLY A 113 4.26 10.06 -0.78
N ALA A 114 3.12 9.86 -0.11
CA ALA A 114 2.79 10.56 1.14
C ALA A 114 3.80 10.24 2.26
N VAL A 115 4.14 8.96 2.44
CA VAL A 115 5.11 8.54 3.47
C VAL A 115 6.52 9.03 3.11
N MET A 116 6.96 8.84 1.88
CA MET A 116 8.31 9.25 1.44
C MET A 116 8.47 10.78 1.43
N GLY A 117 7.45 11.50 0.97
CA GLY A 117 7.46 12.97 0.92
C GLY A 117 7.50 13.58 2.32
N SER A 118 6.69 13.07 3.24
CA SER A 118 6.63 13.58 4.62
C SER A 118 7.92 13.34 5.40
N LEU A 119 8.63 12.26 5.12
CA LEU A 119 9.92 11.95 5.76
C LEU A 119 11.10 12.71 5.13
N GLY A 120 11.04 13.01 3.82
CA GLY A 120 12.07 13.77 3.10
C GLY A 120 12.18 15.23 3.53
N HIS A 121 11.10 15.86 3.97
CA HIS A 121 11.08 17.24 4.46
C HIS A 121 11.62 17.39 5.90
N GLY A 122 11.82 16.29 6.64
CA GLY A 122 12.27 16.28 8.04
C GLY A 122 13.78 16.30 8.26
N GLY A 123 14.61 16.43 7.22
CA GLY A 123 16.08 16.62 7.35
C GLY A 123 16.85 15.46 7.98
N GLY A 124 16.23 14.30 8.18
CA GLY A 124 16.90 13.11 8.71
C GLY A 124 17.81 12.46 7.66
N LYS A 125 19.03 12.12 8.07
CA LYS A 125 19.95 11.27 7.28
C LYS A 125 19.33 9.87 7.15
N HIS A 126 18.43 9.67 6.18
CA HIS A 126 17.95 8.34 5.90
C HIS A 126 18.98 7.56 5.09
N PRO A 127 19.41 6.38 5.55
CA PRO A 127 20.32 5.56 4.79
C PRO A 127 19.68 5.16 3.47
N GLY A 128 20.33 5.52 2.38
CA GLY A 128 19.89 5.27 0.99
C GLY A 128 19.91 3.80 0.55
N THR A 129 19.61 2.86 1.43
CA THR A 129 19.79 1.41 1.22
C THR A 129 18.54 0.63 0.81
N VAL A 130 17.36 1.28 0.68
CA VAL A 130 16.17 0.61 0.09
C VAL A 130 16.17 0.73 -1.45
N ARG A 131 17.28 1.10 -2.05
CA ARG A 131 17.43 1.39 -3.48
C ARG A 131 17.89 0.18 -4.29
N GLY A 132 17.11 -0.76 -4.62
CA GLY A 132 17.48 -1.71 -5.65
C GLY A 132 16.69 -3.00 -5.61
N ALA A 133 17.09 -3.98 -4.80
CA ALA A 133 16.54 -5.33 -4.84
C ALA A 133 15.06 -5.40 -4.42
N GLY A 134 14.67 -4.75 -3.33
CA GLY A 134 13.27 -4.79 -2.86
C GLY A 134 12.29 -4.10 -3.82
N ARG A 135 12.70 -2.99 -4.47
CA ARG A 135 11.87 -2.31 -5.47
C ARG A 135 11.67 -3.19 -6.71
N THR A 136 12.69 -3.89 -7.15
CA THR A 136 12.63 -4.79 -8.32
C THR A 136 11.68 -5.95 -8.03
N GLU A 137 11.76 -6.55 -6.85
CA GLU A 137 10.89 -7.64 -6.43
C GLU A 137 9.43 -7.19 -6.27
N SER A 138 9.19 -6.05 -5.59
CA SER A 138 7.86 -5.45 -5.45
C SER A 138 7.23 -5.17 -6.82
N THR A 139 7.98 -4.56 -7.73
CA THR A 139 7.52 -4.30 -9.10
C THR A 139 7.22 -5.60 -9.85
N ALA A 140 8.04 -6.63 -9.69
CA ALA A 140 7.82 -7.91 -10.35
C ALA A 140 6.53 -8.59 -9.88
N ARG A 141 6.24 -8.54 -8.57
CA ARG A 141 5.01 -9.12 -8.01
C ARG A 141 3.75 -8.38 -8.48
N ILE A 142 3.75 -7.05 -8.50
CA ILE A 142 2.63 -6.26 -9.03
C ILE A 142 2.43 -6.57 -10.53
N ARG A 143 3.51 -6.65 -11.30
CA ARG A 143 3.41 -6.97 -12.73
C ARG A 143 2.90 -8.39 -12.97
N ALA A 144 3.24 -9.36 -12.12
CA ALA A 144 2.68 -10.72 -12.19
C ALA A 144 1.16 -10.71 -11.97
N ALA A 145 0.67 -10.00 -10.94
CA ALA A 145 -0.77 -9.85 -10.71
C ALA A 145 -1.49 -9.16 -11.89
N LEU A 146 -0.86 -8.18 -12.53
CA LEU A 146 -1.41 -7.57 -13.76
C LEU A 146 -1.45 -8.55 -14.94
N VAL A 147 -0.47 -9.46 -15.06
CA VAL A 147 -0.49 -10.52 -16.08
C VAL A 147 -1.69 -11.43 -15.87
N ASP A 148 -1.96 -11.83 -14.63
CA ASP A 148 -3.11 -12.70 -14.29
C ASP A 148 -4.45 -12.03 -14.66
N LEU A 149 -4.58 -10.71 -14.49
CA LEU A 149 -5.74 -9.94 -14.94
C LEU A 149 -5.90 -9.88 -16.46
N LEU A 150 -4.82 -9.99 -17.22
CA LEU A 150 -4.82 -9.94 -18.68
C LEU A 150 -5.01 -11.33 -19.31
N GLU A 151 -4.77 -12.39 -18.56
CA GLU A 151 -4.74 -13.76 -19.06
C GLU A 151 -6.04 -14.23 -19.75
N PRO A 152 -7.26 -13.88 -19.25
CA PRO A 152 -8.50 -14.26 -19.91
C PRO A 152 -8.62 -13.75 -21.36
N ASP A 153 -8.00 -12.60 -21.65
CA ASP A 153 -8.05 -11.95 -22.98
C ASP A 153 -6.77 -12.17 -23.81
N ARG A 154 -5.88 -13.08 -23.41
CA ARG A 154 -4.59 -13.35 -24.08
C ARG A 154 -4.70 -13.45 -25.60
N ALA A 155 -5.74 -14.11 -26.11
CA ALA A 155 -5.95 -14.30 -27.54
C ALA A 155 -6.32 -13.02 -28.29
N ALA A 156 -6.90 -12.02 -27.60
CA ALA A 156 -7.28 -10.73 -28.16
C ALA A 156 -6.16 -9.69 -28.08
N LEU A 157 -5.12 -9.94 -27.28
CA LEU A 157 -4.01 -9.02 -27.09
C LEU A 157 -3.06 -9.04 -28.31
N ARG A 158 -2.60 -7.87 -28.73
CA ARG A 158 -1.62 -7.72 -29.83
C ARG A 158 -0.20 -8.17 -29.42
N ARG A 159 0.08 -8.28 -28.14
CA ARG A 159 1.37 -8.66 -27.54
C ARG A 159 1.14 -9.57 -26.34
N PRO A 160 2.15 -10.34 -25.92
CA PRO A 160 2.05 -11.16 -24.72
C PRO A 160 1.62 -10.37 -23.49
N PRO A 161 0.79 -10.94 -22.60
CA PRO A 161 0.31 -10.27 -21.38
C PRO A 161 1.42 -9.64 -20.55
N GLU A 162 2.60 -10.27 -20.50
CA GLU A 162 3.76 -9.78 -19.76
C GLU A 162 4.26 -8.42 -20.29
N GLN A 163 4.21 -8.22 -21.63
CA GLN A 163 4.57 -6.96 -22.26
C GLN A 163 3.49 -5.90 -22.06
N ILE A 164 2.23 -6.29 -22.19
CA ILE A 164 1.08 -5.40 -21.96
C ILE A 164 1.05 -4.94 -20.50
N ALA A 165 1.22 -5.83 -19.53
CA ALA A 165 1.31 -5.49 -18.12
C ALA A 165 2.47 -4.53 -17.82
N ALA A 166 3.62 -4.73 -18.47
CA ALA A 166 4.77 -3.84 -18.30
C ALA A 166 4.51 -2.43 -18.84
N LEU A 167 3.85 -2.32 -19.99
CA LEU A 167 3.47 -1.03 -20.60
C LEU A 167 2.41 -0.32 -19.75
N PHE A 168 1.37 -1.03 -19.32
CA PHE A 168 0.32 -0.50 -18.48
C PHE A 168 0.87 0.02 -17.14
N PHE A 169 1.67 -0.80 -16.46
CA PHE A 169 2.34 -0.41 -15.23
C PHE A 169 3.23 0.83 -15.44
N GLY A 170 4.01 0.86 -16.52
CA GLY A 170 4.84 2.02 -16.87
C GLY A 170 4.03 3.29 -17.10
N LEU A 171 2.90 3.19 -17.79
CA LEU A 171 2.02 4.33 -18.07
C LEU A 171 1.48 4.99 -16.79
N LEU A 172 1.14 4.19 -15.77
CA LEU A 172 0.70 4.69 -14.47
C LEU A 172 1.77 5.52 -13.72
N PHE A 173 3.05 5.27 -13.98
CA PHE A 173 4.17 5.99 -13.35
C PHE A 173 4.61 7.26 -14.10
N ILE A 174 4.22 7.41 -15.37
CA ILE A 174 4.71 8.48 -16.25
C ILE A 174 3.72 9.67 -16.31
N GLN A 175 2.60 9.61 -15.60
CA GLN A 175 1.67 10.76 -15.61
C GLN A 175 2.40 12.03 -15.15
N PRO A 176 2.59 13.02 -16.04
CA PRO A 176 3.21 14.28 -15.67
C PRO A 176 2.26 15.01 -14.71
N ARG A 177 2.66 15.15 -13.46
CA ARG A 177 1.98 16.04 -12.51
C ARG A 177 2.40 17.46 -12.81
N THR A 178 1.76 18.06 -13.79
CA THR A 178 1.84 19.50 -14.03
C THR A 178 0.68 20.15 -13.28
N GLU A 179 0.94 21.24 -12.58
CA GLU A 179 -0.08 21.97 -11.79
C GLU A 179 -1.23 22.50 -12.65
N ASP A 180 -1.05 22.58 -13.97
CA ASP A 180 -1.97 23.19 -14.93
C ASP A 180 -2.84 22.20 -15.71
N GLU A 181 -2.58 20.89 -15.67
CA GLU A 181 -3.38 19.89 -16.39
C GLU A 181 -3.97 18.87 -15.41
N PRO A 182 -5.28 18.59 -15.46
CA PRO A 182 -5.89 17.56 -14.64
C PRO A 182 -5.33 16.19 -15.01
N ASP A 183 -5.00 15.38 -14.00
CA ASP A 183 -4.62 13.99 -14.19
C ASP A 183 -5.75 13.23 -14.91
N LEU A 184 -5.38 12.32 -15.81
CA LEU A 184 -6.35 11.41 -16.43
C LEU A 184 -6.98 10.53 -15.33
N THR A 185 -8.29 10.39 -15.40
CA THR A 185 -8.98 9.38 -14.60
C THR A 185 -8.51 7.98 -15.01
N PRO A 186 -8.63 6.96 -14.14
CA PRO A 186 -8.32 5.58 -14.48
C PRO A 186 -9.01 5.10 -15.74
N GLN A 187 -10.28 5.48 -15.93
CA GLN A 187 -11.08 5.15 -17.10
C GLN A 187 -10.53 5.78 -18.39
N GLU A 188 -10.22 7.08 -18.36
CA GLU A 188 -9.63 7.78 -19.51
C GLU A 188 -8.25 7.22 -19.86
N LEU A 189 -7.43 6.90 -18.85
CA LEU A 189 -6.13 6.27 -19.04
C LEU A 189 -6.27 4.92 -19.74
N VAL A 190 -7.21 4.09 -19.29
CA VAL A 190 -7.48 2.78 -19.87
C VAL A 190 -8.05 2.90 -21.29
N GLU A 191 -8.92 3.88 -21.55
CA GLU A 191 -9.44 4.15 -22.90
C GLU A 191 -8.29 4.47 -23.87
N VAL A 192 -7.41 5.38 -23.49
CA VAL A 192 -6.22 5.72 -24.28
C VAL A 192 -5.29 4.52 -24.46
N PHE A 193 -5.11 3.72 -23.40
CA PHE A 193 -4.26 2.54 -23.43
C PHE A 193 -4.79 1.45 -24.37
N LEU A 194 -6.08 1.16 -24.35
CA LEU A 194 -6.71 0.12 -25.16
C LEU A 194 -6.94 0.54 -26.60
N HIS A 195 -7.32 1.79 -26.84
CA HIS A 195 -7.78 2.29 -28.14
C HIS A 195 -6.79 3.25 -28.82
N GLY A 196 -5.78 3.75 -28.09
CA GLY A 196 -4.79 4.70 -28.55
C GLY A 196 -5.22 6.16 -28.36
N ALA A 197 -4.28 7.09 -28.64
CA ALA A 197 -4.47 8.52 -28.45
C ALA A 197 -5.20 9.21 -29.64
N LEU A 198 -5.39 8.51 -30.73
CA LEU A 198 -6.09 9.06 -31.91
C LEU A 198 -7.56 8.67 -31.84
N SER A 199 -8.45 9.66 -31.92
CA SER A 199 -9.87 9.42 -32.14
C SER A 199 -10.02 8.67 -33.47
N GLY A 200 -10.47 7.40 -33.42
CA GLY A 200 -10.39 6.45 -34.50
C GLY A 200 -10.91 6.96 -35.83
N GLY A 201 -10.04 7.03 -36.80
CA GLY A 201 -10.37 6.89 -38.17
C GLY A 201 -10.39 5.39 -38.48
N ALA A 202 -11.55 4.78 -38.47
CA ALA A 202 -11.73 3.52 -39.18
C ALA A 202 -11.67 3.83 -40.68
N GLU A 203 -10.60 3.40 -41.35
CA GLU A 203 -10.61 3.07 -42.76
C GLU A 203 -10.59 1.55 -42.92
#